data_2a52b6d9fce946eca5d31b17c72effe5
#
_entry.id   2a52b6d9fce946eca5d31b17c72effe5
#
_cell.length_a   1.000
_cell.length_b   1.000
_cell.length_c   1.000
_cell.angle_alpha   90.00
_cell.angle_beta   90.00
_cell.angle_gamma   90.00
#
_symmetry.space_group_name_H-M   'P 1'
#
loop_
_entity.id
_entity.type
_entity.pdbx_description
1 polymer ?
#
loop_
_entity_poly.entity_id
_entity_poly.type
_entity_poly.pdbx_seq_one_letter_code
_entity_poly.pdbx_strand_id
1 'polypeptide(L)'
;GISGRDELVIESGNITVNSVGFGIKGKDYLKIQGGDINVYSGADGLKSDKDSTINEGFIEINGGNFNVVANNDAITAQSVLTINNGDFNLISGGGSDFTPGINSSRGLKSEQNIILNGGTFYINSADDCIGGSQHIEINNGNFTLLSGNKPIDSDSTLTVNNGDLNITKAIKGISAHNIKLNGGKINIAS
;
A
#
# COMPACT_ATOMS: atom_id res chain seq x y z
N GLY A 1 -10.36 -14.48 7.50
CA GLY A 1 -9.66 -13.28 7.91
C GLY A 1 -10.09 -12.76 9.27
N ILE A 2 -9.47 -11.70 9.72
CA ILE A 2 -9.85 -10.96 10.93
C ILE A 2 -10.69 -9.75 10.49
N SER A 3 -11.81 -9.49 11.14
CA SER A 3 -12.70 -8.37 10.76
C SER A 3 -13.28 -7.65 11.96
N GLY A 4 -13.01 -6.36 12.10
CA GLY A 4 -13.79 -5.42 12.89
C GLY A 4 -14.97 -4.90 12.05
N ARG A 5 -16.20 -4.91 12.63
CA ARG A 5 -17.39 -4.40 11.92
C ARG A 5 -17.37 -2.90 11.76
N ASP A 6 -16.76 -2.22 12.71
CA ASP A 6 -16.53 -0.80 12.69
C ASP A 6 -15.01 -0.57 12.67
N GLU A 7 -14.35 -0.68 13.77
CA GLU A 7 -12.92 -0.46 13.92
C GLU A 7 -12.12 -1.74 14.19
N LEU A 8 -10.85 -1.75 13.82
CA LEU A 8 -9.87 -2.74 14.23
C LEU A 8 -8.58 -2.05 14.62
N VAL A 9 -8.12 -2.30 15.83
CA VAL A 9 -6.82 -1.82 16.32
C VAL A 9 -5.93 -3.00 16.67
N ILE A 10 -4.71 -3.00 16.15
CA ILE A 10 -3.67 -3.98 16.48
C ILE A 10 -2.54 -3.21 17.17
N GLU A 11 -2.38 -3.43 18.47
CA GLU A 11 -1.33 -2.78 19.26
C GLU A 11 0.04 -3.44 18.98
N SER A 12 0.08 -4.76 19.00
CA SER A 12 1.28 -5.57 18.73
C SER A 12 0.90 -7.05 18.61
N GLY A 13 1.90 -7.89 18.46
CA GLY A 13 1.75 -9.35 18.49
C GLY A 13 2.28 -10.01 17.23
N ASN A 14 2.26 -11.34 17.22
CA ASN A 14 2.61 -12.14 16.06
C ASN A 14 1.31 -12.71 15.47
N ILE A 15 0.88 -12.17 14.35
CA ILE A 15 -0.41 -12.47 13.73
C ILE A 15 -0.16 -13.12 12.38
N THR A 16 -0.71 -14.32 12.19
CA THR A 16 -0.69 -15.02 10.89
C THR A 16 -2.13 -15.27 10.44
N VAL A 17 -2.47 -14.78 9.26
CA VAL A 17 -3.79 -14.94 8.66
C VAL A 17 -3.66 -15.62 7.31
N ASN A 18 -4.37 -16.74 7.14
CA ASN A 18 -4.60 -17.40 5.85
C ASN A 18 -6.10 -17.34 5.56
N SER A 19 -6.51 -16.66 4.49
CA SER A 19 -7.92 -16.51 4.17
C SER A 19 -8.22 -16.58 2.68
N VAL A 20 -9.39 -17.11 2.33
CA VAL A 20 -9.88 -17.15 0.95
C VAL A 20 -10.37 -15.75 0.50
N GLY A 21 -10.87 -14.96 1.43
CA GLY A 21 -11.28 -13.57 1.20
C GLY A 21 -10.19 -12.58 1.62
N PHE A 22 -10.59 -11.44 2.18
CA PHE A 22 -9.64 -10.46 2.73
C PHE A 22 -8.89 -11.02 3.95
N GLY A 23 -7.70 -10.51 4.19
CA GLY A 23 -6.87 -10.90 5.34
C GLY A 23 -7.33 -10.22 6.64
N ILE A 24 -7.05 -8.95 6.81
CA ILE A 24 -7.37 -8.17 8.00
C ILE A 24 -8.17 -6.94 7.57
N LYS A 25 -9.31 -6.70 8.23
CA LYS A 25 -10.21 -5.62 7.90
C LYS A 25 -10.74 -4.89 9.13
N GLY A 26 -10.62 -3.57 9.15
CA GLY A 26 -11.43 -2.68 9.97
C GLY A 26 -12.32 -1.85 9.04
N LYS A 27 -13.66 -1.92 9.18
CA LYS A 27 -14.53 -1.30 8.19
C LYS A 27 -14.40 0.21 8.19
N ASP A 28 -14.58 0.87 9.33
CA ASP A 28 -14.45 2.31 9.46
C ASP A 28 -13.00 2.73 9.51
N TYR A 29 -12.17 1.98 10.22
CA TYR A 29 -10.72 2.13 10.15
C TYR A 29 -9.95 0.88 10.61
N LEU A 30 -8.72 0.80 10.13
CA LEU A 30 -7.72 -0.16 10.59
C LEU A 30 -6.51 0.62 11.11
N LYS A 31 -6.18 0.46 12.40
CA LYS A 31 -4.97 1.02 13.00
C LYS A 31 -4.04 -0.10 13.46
N ILE A 32 -2.76 0.02 13.08
CA ILE A 32 -1.72 -0.93 13.49
C ILE A 32 -0.56 -0.15 14.12
N GLN A 33 -0.33 -0.38 15.42
CA GLN A 33 0.73 0.28 16.17
C GLN A 33 2.08 -0.43 15.97
N GLY A 34 2.04 -1.76 15.79
CA GLY A 34 3.21 -2.60 15.55
C GLY A 34 2.87 -4.08 15.51
N GLY A 35 3.89 -4.92 15.58
CA GLY A 35 3.77 -6.38 15.58
C GLY A 35 4.36 -7.02 14.32
N ASP A 36 4.34 -8.36 14.29
CA ASP A 36 4.76 -9.19 13.16
C ASP A 36 3.49 -9.72 12.47
N ILE A 37 3.16 -9.15 11.31
CA ILE A 37 1.89 -9.37 10.61
C ILE A 37 2.15 -10.15 9.32
N ASN A 38 1.69 -11.41 9.28
CA ASN A 38 1.79 -12.29 8.12
C ASN A 38 0.39 -12.54 7.55
N VAL A 39 0.13 -12.12 6.33
CA VAL A 39 -1.17 -12.25 5.69
C VAL A 39 -1.04 -12.93 4.33
N TYR A 40 -1.81 -13.98 4.14
CA TYR A 40 -2.01 -14.65 2.85
C TYR A 40 -3.51 -14.60 2.54
N SER A 41 -3.91 -13.85 1.53
CA SER A 41 -5.32 -13.59 1.24
C SER A 41 -5.70 -13.85 -0.21
N GLY A 42 -6.87 -14.44 -0.41
CA GLY A 42 -7.46 -14.63 -1.74
C GLY A 42 -8.13 -13.38 -2.32
N ALA A 43 -8.19 -12.30 -1.55
CA ALA A 43 -8.63 -10.97 -1.97
C ALA A 43 -7.63 -9.92 -1.46
N ASP A 44 -8.10 -8.81 -0.87
CA ASP A 44 -7.22 -7.77 -0.31
C ASP A 44 -6.52 -8.26 0.98
N GLY A 45 -5.29 -7.83 1.20
CA GLY A 45 -4.52 -8.18 2.40
C GLY A 45 -5.00 -7.43 3.63
N LEU A 46 -4.68 -6.15 3.72
CA LEU A 46 -5.17 -5.22 4.75
C LEU A 46 -6.18 -4.27 4.13
N LYS A 47 -7.33 -4.07 4.79
CA LYS A 47 -8.44 -3.33 4.18
C LYS A 47 -9.19 -2.43 5.17
N SER A 48 -9.56 -1.24 4.69
CA SER A 48 -10.64 -0.42 5.25
C SER A 48 -11.52 0.08 4.11
N ASP A 49 -12.84 -0.17 4.16
CA ASP A 49 -13.71 0.02 3.00
C ASP A 49 -15.01 0.79 3.31
N LYS A 50 -15.04 1.57 4.38
CA LYS A 50 -16.19 2.43 4.64
C LYS A 50 -16.23 3.56 3.62
N ASP A 51 -17.19 3.48 2.74
CA ASP A 51 -17.51 4.56 1.80
C ASP A 51 -18.42 5.55 2.52
N SER A 52 -17.85 6.49 3.21
CA SER A 52 -18.58 7.60 3.77
C SER A 52 -17.65 8.76 4.15
N THR A 53 -18.24 9.80 4.52
CA THR A 53 -17.81 11.06 5.07
C THR A 53 -16.51 11.06 5.90
N ILE A 54 -16.08 12.16 6.28
CA ILE A 54 -14.89 12.57 7.03
C ILE A 54 -14.51 11.55 8.13
N ASN A 55 -13.27 11.08 8.11
CA ASN A 55 -12.60 10.23 9.12
C ASN A 55 -13.00 8.74 9.17
N GLU A 56 -13.52 8.18 8.11
CA GLU A 56 -13.78 6.75 7.99
C GLU A 56 -13.10 6.18 6.73
N GLY A 57 -13.00 4.86 6.64
CA GLY A 57 -12.38 4.18 5.50
C GLY A 57 -10.85 4.32 5.45
N PHE A 58 -10.19 4.69 6.55
CA PHE A 58 -8.76 4.92 6.57
C PHE A 58 -7.96 3.76 7.16
N ILE A 59 -6.68 3.71 6.78
CA ILE A 59 -5.69 2.83 7.41
C ILE A 59 -4.54 3.69 7.93
N GLU A 60 -4.14 3.45 9.18
CA GLU A 60 -2.99 4.07 9.81
C GLU A 60 -2.05 3.00 10.35
N ILE A 61 -0.79 3.01 9.91
CA ILE A 61 0.24 2.08 10.36
C ILE A 61 1.39 2.88 10.96
N ASN A 62 1.67 2.64 12.25
CA ASN A 62 2.69 3.35 13.00
C ASN A 62 4.04 2.61 13.04
N GLY A 63 4.03 1.30 12.82
CA GLY A 63 5.22 0.46 12.75
C GLY A 63 4.87 -1.01 12.64
N GLY A 64 5.88 -1.87 12.70
CA GLY A 64 5.74 -3.33 12.63
C GLY A 64 6.41 -3.94 11.41
N ASN A 65 6.38 -5.27 11.34
CA ASN A 65 6.91 -6.06 10.23
C ASN A 65 5.75 -6.70 9.48
N PHE A 66 5.67 -6.48 8.19
CA PHE A 66 4.56 -6.93 7.36
C PHE A 66 5.04 -7.83 6.24
N ASN A 67 4.47 -9.02 6.17
CA ASN A 67 4.59 -9.90 5.02
C ASN A 67 3.18 -10.18 4.49
N VAL A 68 2.81 -9.51 3.41
CA VAL A 68 1.46 -9.56 2.84
C VAL A 68 1.52 -10.11 1.42
N VAL A 69 0.86 -11.22 1.21
CA VAL A 69 0.65 -11.83 -0.12
C VAL A 69 -0.85 -11.84 -0.39
N ALA A 70 -1.29 -11.05 -1.35
CA ALA A 70 -2.69 -10.86 -1.68
C ALA A 70 -2.96 -11.12 -3.16
N ASN A 71 -4.11 -11.72 -3.48
CA ASN A 71 -4.51 -11.87 -4.88
C ASN A 71 -4.99 -10.55 -5.50
N ASN A 72 -5.51 -9.65 -4.68
CA ASN A 72 -5.86 -8.28 -5.07
C ASN A 72 -4.85 -7.28 -4.47
N ASP A 73 -5.33 -6.16 -3.89
CA ASP A 73 -4.47 -5.14 -3.30
C ASP A 73 -3.84 -5.65 -1.99
N ALA A 74 -2.54 -5.39 -1.78
CA ALA A 74 -1.90 -5.82 -0.54
C ALA A 74 -2.39 -4.96 0.64
N ILE A 75 -2.46 -3.63 0.49
CA ILE A 75 -3.04 -2.72 1.48
C ILE A 75 -3.95 -1.72 0.74
N THR A 76 -5.23 -1.66 1.12
CA THR A 76 -6.21 -0.78 0.47
C THR A 76 -7.08 -0.03 1.46
N ALA A 77 -7.11 1.30 1.34
CA ALA A 77 -7.96 2.20 2.11
C ALA A 77 -8.97 2.90 1.21
N GLN A 78 -10.21 3.06 1.69
CA GLN A 78 -11.23 3.80 0.95
C GLN A 78 -11.00 5.31 1.00
N SER A 79 -10.42 5.83 2.07
CA SER A 79 -10.12 7.25 2.18
C SER A 79 -8.63 7.55 2.22
N VAL A 80 -7.97 7.40 3.35
CA VAL A 80 -6.57 7.75 3.52
C VAL A 80 -5.77 6.55 3.99
N LEU A 81 -4.63 6.30 3.34
CA LEU A 81 -3.62 5.37 3.80
C LEU A 81 -2.43 6.17 4.34
N THR A 82 -2.21 6.11 5.64
CA THR A 82 -1.04 6.72 6.29
C THR A 82 -0.12 5.63 6.83
N ILE A 83 1.14 5.66 6.41
CA ILE A 83 2.19 4.79 6.96
C ILE A 83 3.28 5.68 7.56
N ASN A 84 3.44 5.58 8.88
CA ASN A 84 4.43 6.37 9.61
C ASN A 84 5.79 5.68 9.65
N ASN A 85 5.83 4.36 9.80
CA ASN A 85 7.05 3.56 9.78
C ASN A 85 6.71 2.07 9.63
N GLY A 86 7.72 1.20 9.49
CA GLY A 86 7.60 -0.25 9.44
C GLY A 86 8.42 -0.87 8.31
N ASP A 87 8.47 -2.20 8.30
CA ASP A 87 9.15 -2.99 7.27
C ASP A 87 8.11 -3.80 6.51
N PHE A 88 8.02 -3.59 5.19
CA PHE A 88 6.96 -4.12 4.35
C PHE A 88 7.51 -4.99 3.23
N ASN A 89 7.07 -6.26 3.19
CA ASN A 89 7.19 -7.14 2.05
C ASN A 89 5.78 -7.39 1.49
N LEU A 90 5.45 -6.74 0.38
CA LEU A 90 4.12 -6.74 -0.22
C LEU A 90 4.16 -7.38 -1.59
N ILE A 91 3.35 -8.43 -1.79
CA ILE A 91 3.15 -9.08 -3.08
C ILE A 91 1.66 -9.04 -3.40
N SER A 92 1.28 -8.45 -4.53
CA SER A 92 -0.10 -8.36 -4.98
C SER A 92 -0.29 -8.90 -6.40
N GLY A 93 -1.38 -9.64 -6.62
CA GLY A 93 -1.72 -10.24 -7.90
C GLY A 93 -0.68 -11.24 -8.44
N GLY A 94 0.12 -11.85 -7.56
CA GLY A 94 1.21 -12.75 -7.94
C GLY A 94 2.53 -12.04 -8.28
N GLY A 95 2.57 -10.70 -8.26
CA GLY A 95 3.76 -9.91 -8.54
C GLY A 95 3.88 -9.44 -10.00
N SER A 96 4.90 -8.66 -10.29
CA SER A 96 5.10 -7.90 -11.53
C SER A 96 5.32 -8.76 -12.81
N ASP A 97 5.46 -10.06 -12.67
CA ASP A 97 5.56 -10.99 -13.80
C ASP A 97 4.18 -11.50 -14.26
N PHE A 98 3.13 -11.21 -13.49
CA PHE A 98 1.77 -11.64 -13.79
C PHE A 98 0.95 -10.50 -14.39
N THR A 99 -0.02 -10.87 -15.23
CA THR A 99 -1.00 -9.92 -15.74
C THR A 99 -2.04 -9.65 -14.64
N PRO A 100 -2.36 -8.37 -14.36
CA PRO A 100 -3.42 -8.05 -13.41
C PRO A 100 -4.72 -8.77 -13.76
N GLY A 101 -5.41 -9.29 -12.74
CA GLY A 101 -6.75 -9.85 -12.90
C GLY A 101 -7.79 -8.77 -13.20
N ILE A 102 -9.07 -9.14 -13.14
CA ILE A 102 -10.17 -8.19 -13.29
C ILE A 102 -10.30 -7.21 -12.11
N ASN A 103 -9.73 -7.56 -10.98
CA ASN A 103 -9.65 -6.71 -9.81
C ASN A 103 -8.32 -5.97 -9.77
N SER A 104 -8.26 -4.88 -9.02
CA SER A 104 -7.01 -4.19 -8.71
C SER A 104 -6.02 -5.14 -8.03
N SER A 105 -4.74 -4.97 -8.34
CA SER A 105 -3.65 -5.79 -7.77
C SER A 105 -2.46 -4.89 -7.44
N ARG A 106 -2.74 -3.82 -6.69
CA ARG A 106 -1.76 -2.82 -6.27
C ARG A 106 -1.10 -3.20 -4.94
N GLY A 107 0.11 -2.72 -4.73
CA GLY A 107 0.79 -2.88 -3.44
C GLY A 107 0.13 -2.02 -2.35
N LEU A 108 0.15 -0.71 -2.54
CA LEU A 108 -0.54 0.28 -1.71
C LEU A 108 -1.60 0.98 -2.55
N LYS A 109 -2.83 1.02 -2.03
CA LYS A 109 -3.95 1.68 -2.70
C LYS A 109 -4.73 2.57 -1.75
N SER A 110 -5.17 3.71 -2.25
CA SER A 110 -6.18 4.56 -1.61
C SER A 110 -7.04 5.21 -2.67
N GLU A 111 -8.33 5.42 -2.37
CA GLU A 111 -9.22 6.17 -3.26
C GLU A 111 -9.04 7.70 -3.09
N GLN A 112 -8.41 8.16 -2.02
CA GLN A 112 -8.12 9.58 -1.79
C GLN A 112 -6.62 9.87 -1.67
N ASN A 113 -6.03 9.66 -0.50
CA ASN A 113 -4.64 10.05 -0.25
C ASN A 113 -3.78 8.91 0.28
N ILE A 114 -2.53 8.88 -0.17
CA ILE A 114 -1.49 8.02 0.40
C ILE A 114 -0.40 8.93 0.97
N ILE A 115 -0.08 8.75 2.26
CA ILE A 115 0.93 9.51 2.98
C ILE A 115 1.95 8.54 3.58
N LEU A 116 3.19 8.59 3.08
CA LEU A 116 4.29 7.72 3.51
C LEU A 116 5.34 8.58 4.22
N ASN A 117 5.35 8.49 5.56
CA ASN A 117 6.25 9.29 6.39
C ASN A 117 7.61 8.64 6.60
N GLY A 118 7.70 7.32 6.44
CA GLY A 118 8.92 6.54 6.58
C GLY A 118 8.67 5.05 6.37
N GLY A 119 9.67 4.24 6.66
CA GLY A 119 9.62 2.78 6.54
C GLY A 119 10.46 2.23 5.40
N THR A 120 10.53 0.90 5.35
CA THR A 120 11.22 0.15 4.29
C THR A 120 10.21 -0.69 3.53
N PHE A 121 10.18 -0.54 2.21
CA PHE A 121 9.19 -1.18 1.36
C PHE A 121 9.85 -2.01 0.26
N TYR A 122 9.52 -3.28 0.22
CA TYR A 122 9.64 -4.12 -0.96
C TYR A 122 8.22 -4.37 -1.49
N ILE A 123 7.91 -3.85 -2.67
CA ILE A 123 6.59 -4.00 -3.29
C ILE A 123 6.74 -4.65 -4.65
N ASN A 124 6.11 -5.79 -4.83
CA ASN A 124 6.06 -6.52 -6.09
C ASN A 124 4.60 -6.74 -6.49
N SER A 125 4.12 -5.97 -7.46
CA SER A 125 2.71 -5.88 -7.84
C SER A 125 2.47 -6.23 -9.29
N ALA A 126 1.40 -6.97 -9.58
CA ALA A 126 0.99 -7.23 -10.96
C ALA A 126 0.50 -5.96 -11.67
N ASP A 127 -0.06 -5.01 -10.93
CA ASP A 127 -0.45 -3.67 -11.39
C ASP A 127 0.51 -2.62 -10.82
N ASP A 128 0.02 -1.47 -10.34
CA ASP A 128 0.85 -0.41 -9.78
C ASP A 128 1.38 -0.78 -8.38
N CYS A 129 2.60 -0.36 -8.04
CA CYS A 129 3.09 -0.58 -6.67
C CYS A 129 2.39 0.37 -5.68
N ILE A 130 2.25 1.64 -6.03
CA ILE A 130 1.60 2.67 -5.20
C ILE A 130 0.61 3.40 -6.09
N GLY A 131 -0.68 3.30 -5.80
CA GLY A 131 -1.73 3.94 -6.57
C GLY A 131 -2.71 4.71 -5.68
N GLY A 132 -2.86 6.01 -5.92
CA GLY A 132 -3.76 6.88 -5.20
C GLY A 132 -4.52 7.81 -6.12
N SER A 133 -5.84 7.96 -5.90
CA SER A 133 -6.70 8.71 -6.78
C SER A 133 -6.49 10.22 -6.70
N GLN A 134 -6.15 10.78 -5.52
CA GLN A 134 -5.99 12.24 -5.39
C GLN A 134 -4.54 12.65 -5.15
N HIS A 135 -3.96 12.25 -4.05
CA HIS A 135 -2.65 12.73 -3.67
C HIS A 135 -1.79 11.61 -3.09
N ILE A 136 -0.57 11.51 -3.60
CA ILE A 136 0.47 10.65 -3.03
C ILE A 136 1.58 11.54 -2.50
N GLU A 137 1.89 11.41 -1.21
CA GLU A 137 2.96 12.14 -0.55
C GLU A 137 3.96 11.18 0.06
N ILE A 138 5.21 11.27 -0.38
CA ILE A 138 6.34 10.49 0.14
C ILE A 138 7.25 11.46 0.88
N ASN A 139 7.17 11.43 2.21
CA ASN A 139 7.97 12.29 3.06
C ASN A 139 9.35 11.72 3.33
N ASN A 140 9.46 10.39 3.44
CA ASN A 140 10.72 9.66 3.61
C ASN A 140 10.49 8.16 3.41
N GLY A 141 11.55 7.36 3.43
CA GLY A 141 11.52 5.90 3.38
C GLY A 141 12.43 5.32 2.30
N ASN A 142 12.56 4.00 2.34
CA ASN A 142 13.36 3.23 1.38
C ASN A 142 12.42 2.32 0.59
N PHE A 143 12.38 2.48 -0.73
CA PHE A 143 11.44 1.76 -1.59
C PHE A 143 12.17 0.95 -2.64
N THR A 144 11.86 -0.35 -2.72
CA THR A 144 12.19 -1.22 -3.85
C THR A 144 10.90 -1.62 -4.53
N LEU A 145 10.69 -1.13 -5.75
CA LEU A 145 9.43 -1.27 -6.47
C LEU A 145 9.60 -2.10 -7.74
N LEU A 146 8.80 -3.16 -7.85
CA LEU A 146 8.66 -4.01 -9.03
C LEU A 146 7.19 -3.97 -9.46
N SER A 147 6.91 -3.33 -10.58
CA SER A 147 5.55 -3.12 -11.06
C SER A 147 5.31 -3.80 -12.39
N GLY A 148 4.17 -4.45 -12.53
CA GLY A 148 3.66 -4.93 -13.81
C GLY A 148 3.03 -3.83 -14.67
N ASN A 149 2.91 -2.60 -14.16
CA ASN A 149 2.39 -1.43 -14.88
C ASN A 149 3.17 -0.17 -14.52
N LYS A 150 2.70 0.65 -13.57
CA LYS A 150 3.36 1.87 -13.10
C LYS A 150 3.89 1.69 -11.67
N PRO A 151 5.10 2.08 -11.36
CA PRO A 151 5.61 1.99 -9.99
C PRO A 151 4.86 2.93 -9.04
N ILE A 152 4.48 4.12 -9.52
CA ILE A 152 3.65 5.07 -8.78
C ILE A 152 2.68 5.72 -9.77
N ASP A 153 1.40 5.72 -9.43
CA ASP A 153 0.34 6.34 -10.22
C ASP A 153 -0.61 7.17 -9.35
N SER A 154 -0.71 8.46 -9.64
CA SER A 154 -1.66 9.37 -8.97
C SER A 154 -2.51 10.10 -10.00
N ASP A 155 -3.82 10.14 -9.78
CA ASP A 155 -4.73 10.85 -10.68
C ASP A 155 -4.62 12.38 -10.54
N SER A 156 -3.96 12.89 -9.50
CA SER A 156 -3.77 14.31 -9.30
C SER A 156 -2.32 14.68 -9.02
N THR A 157 -1.83 14.55 -7.79
CA THR A 157 -0.51 15.07 -7.43
C THR A 157 0.33 14.01 -6.72
N LEU A 158 1.55 13.82 -7.21
CA LEU A 158 2.63 13.13 -6.50
C LEU A 158 3.62 14.17 -5.96
N THR A 159 3.88 14.10 -4.66
CA THR A 159 4.94 14.89 -4.01
C THR A 159 5.95 13.95 -3.36
N VAL A 160 7.20 14.08 -3.74
CA VAL A 160 8.33 13.37 -3.08
C VAL A 160 9.17 14.41 -2.37
N ASN A 161 9.10 14.43 -1.04
CA ASN A 161 9.86 15.35 -0.20
C ASN A 161 11.25 14.81 0.10
N ASN A 162 11.38 13.52 0.34
CA ASN A 162 12.63 12.81 0.58
C ASN A 162 12.42 11.28 0.39
N GLY A 163 13.48 10.48 0.55
CA GLY A 163 13.47 9.03 0.47
C GLY A 163 14.34 8.49 -0.66
N ASP A 164 14.54 7.18 -0.65
CA ASP A 164 15.28 6.45 -1.70
C ASP A 164 14.29 5.54 -2.45
N LEU A 165 13.96 5.91 -3.68
CA LEU A 165 13.05 5.19 -4.55
C LEU A 165 13.84 4.42 -5.60
N ASN A 166 13.95 3.12 -5.45
CA ASN A 166 14.62 2.22 -6.38
C ASN A 166 13.57 1.40 -7.15
N ILE A 167 13.26 1.83 -8.36
CA ILE A 167 12.33 1.16 -9.26
C ILE A 167 13.15 0.20 -10.13
N THR A 168 13.03 -1.09 -9.84
CA THR A 168 13.85 -2.13 -10.47
C THR A 168 13.13 -2.82 -11.63
N LYS A 169 11.80 -2.63 -11.74
CA LYS A 169 10.98 -3.11 -12.84
C LYS A 169 9.72 -2.28 -12.98
N ALA A 170 9.42 -1.86 -14.21
CA ALA A 170 8.16 -1.20 -14.56
C ALA A 170 7.93 -1.26 -16.07
N ILE A 171 6.66 -1.33 -16.49
CA ILE A 171 6.31 -1.19 -17.93
C ILE A 171 6.21 0.28 -18.31
N LYS A 172 5.74 1.12 -17.37
CA LYS A 172 5.62 2.57 -17.54
C LYS A 172 6.38 3.27 -16.41
N GLY A 173 6.69 4.54 -16.59
CA GLY A 173 7.30 5.36 -15.55
C GLY A 173 6.32 5.79 -14.45
N ILE A 174 6.80 6.61 -13.53
CA ILE A 174 5.98 7.32 -12.54
C ILE A 174 5.02 8.24 -13.26
N SER A 175 3.77 8.29 -12.83
CA SER A 175 2.68 9.04 -13.47
C SER A 175 1.87 9.83 -12.44
N ALA A 176 1.59 11.09 -12.74
CA ALA A 176 0.62 11.94 -12.06
C ALA A 176 0.26 13.13 -12.94
N HIS A 177 -0.84 13.86 -12.66
CA HIS A 177 -1.09 15.14 -13.32
C HIS A 177 -0.02 16.18 -12.93
N ASN A 178 0.35 16.22 -11.67
CA ASN A 178 1.41 17.09 -11.17
C ASN A 178 2.43 16.28 -10.38
N ILE A 179 3.71 16.46 -10.69
CA ILE A 179 4.80 15.81 -9.97
C ILE A 179 5.70 16.89 -9.36
N LYS A 180 5.91 16.79 -8.05
CA LYS A 180 6.82 17.66 -7.28
C LYS A 180 7.90 16.78 -6.65
N LEU A 181 9.14 17.00 -7.05
CA LEU A 181 10.32 16.32 -6.50
C LEU A 181 11.12 17.34 -5.71
N ASN A 182 10.94 17.37 -4.41
CA ASN A 182 11.59 18.32 -3.50
C ASN A 182 12.94 17.82 -3.00
N GLY A 183 13.13 16.50 -2.99
CA GLY A 183 14.36 15.85 -2.52
C GLY A 183 14.33 14.35 -2.74
N GLY A 184 15.29 13.66 -2.09
CA GLY A 184 15.41 12.21 -2.19
C GLY A 184 16.25 11.73 -3.38
N LYS A 185 16.29 10.42 -3.55
CA LYS A 185 16.99 9.75 -4.64
C LYS A 185 15.99 8.87 -5.40
N ILE A 186 15.95 9.00 -6.70
CA ILE A 186 15.04 8.23 -7.55
C ILE A 186 15.87 7.55 -8.66
N ASN A 187 15.87 6.22 -8.63
CA ASN A 187 16.46 5.38 -9.68
C ASN A 187 15.33 4.63 -10.37
N ILE A 188 15.32 4.68 -11.70
CA ILE A 188 14.35 3.94 -12.50
C ILE A 188 15.12 3.08 -13.50
N ALA A 189 15.00 1.76 -13.36
CA ALA A 189 15.41 0.77 -14.35
C ALA A 189 14.13 0.11 -14.89
N SER A 190 14.01 0.04 -16.21
CA SER A 190 12.85 -0.54 -16.92
C SER A 190 13.32 -1.52 -17.98
#